data_6e858c372f62cd653ac649df47330f5e
#
_entry.id   6e858c372f62cd653ac649df47330f5e
#
_cell.length_a   1.000
_cell.length_b   1.000
_cell.length_c   1.000
_cell.angle_alpha   90.00
_cell.angle_beta   90.00
_cell.angle_gamma   90.00
#
_symmetry.space_group_name_H-M   'P 1'
#
loop_
_entity.id
_entity.type
_entity.pdbx_description
1 polymer ?
#
loop_
_entity_poly.entity_id
_entity_poly.type
_entity_poly.pdbx_seq_one_letter_code
_entity_poly.pdbx_strand_id
1 'polypeptide(L)'
;MKKILTLFLTALILLSCLSVISATTPEIKVTLLNQDPDPVQQGDTVELRFKVENLGGETTDDIEIEILPKYPFSLYTGESSINIGKLRAGQTGADSAIVIFKLKVDSKAVQGDNEIELQVKSSGSLLYSYINNEFLVKVSDYTEPDLRVYIRENTVLLPNSKGTITIEVANVDITDVNFLQFTLMPGEDYQLLSSSGYVYMGDIDSDDTESEDFEIFVRDAKDGKIIIPVKLEYQDSTENKFVNEYSLEFNVYSSSELSKYGLVQKGYWGYLLLVVIIGIIAWYLWKKRKHKNE
;
A
#
# COMPACT_ATOMS: atom_id res chain seq x y z
N MET A 1 50.45 71.95 18.82
CA MET A 1 50.34 70.50 19.06
C MET A 1 49.01 70.08 19.71
N LYS A 2 48.55 70.75 20.80
CA LYS A 2 47.28 70.38 21.48
C LYS A 2 46.06 70.44 20.60
N LYS A 3 45.92 71.48 19.73
CA LYS A 3 44.75 71.62 18.80
C LYS A 3 44.71 70.57 17.73
N ILE A 4 45.83 70.06 17.26
CA ILE A 4 45.90 69.00 16.26
C ILE A 4 45.53 67.65 16.88
N LEU A 5 45.96 67.43 18.12
CA LEU A 5 45.63 66.21 18.86
C LEU A 5 44.12 66.12 19.17
N THR A 6 43.49 67.26 19.54
CA THR A 6 42.03 67.30 19.76
C THR A 6 41.27 67.08 18.47
N LEU A 7 41.70 67.62 17.32
CA LEU A 7 41.10 67.41 16.04
C LEU A 7 41.19 65.93 15.60
N PHE A 8 42.33 65.31 15.87
CA PHE A 8 42.51 63.90 15.55
C PHE A 8 41.68 62.98 16.44
N LEU A 9 41.54 63.33 17.72
CA LEU A 9 40.71 62.58 18.65
C LEU A 9 39.22 62.68 18.33
N THR A 10 38.76 63.87 17.92
CA THR A 10 37.36 64.08 17.48
C THR A 10 37.09 63.39 16.16
N ALA A 11 38.03 63.37 15.22
CA ALA A 11 37.89 62.61 13.97
C ALA A 11 37.84 61.11 14.23
N LEU A 12 38.64 60.59 15.19
CA LEU A 12 38.63 59.18 15.57
C LEU A 12 37.32 58.76 16.26
N ILE A 13 36.76 59.64 17.09
CA ILE A 13 35.45 59.41 17.74
C ILE A 13 34.32 59.49 16.70
N LEU A 14 34.34 60.40 15.70
CA LEU A 14 33.40 60.45 14.62
C LEU A 14 33.48 59.17 13.71
N LEU A 15 34.69 58.67 13.51
CA LEU A 15 34.89 57.45 12.73
C LEU A 15 34.39 56.19 13.46
N SER A 16 34.44 56.16 14.80
CA SER A 16 33.91 55.05 15.62
C SER A 16 32.37 55.03 15.69
N CYS A 17 31.71 56.13 15.37
CA CYS A 17 30.25 56.21 15.28
C CYS A 17 29.66 55.78 13.93
N LEU A 18 30.49 55.42 12.96
CA LEU A 18 30.06 54.69 11.77
C LEU A 18 29.76 53.25 12.13
N SER A 19 28.66 53.04 12.88
CA SER A 19 28.07 51.71 12.98
C SER A 19 27.69 51.31 11.56
N VAL A 20 28.29 50.22 11.07
CA VAL A 20 27.85 49.53 9.87
C VAL A 20 26.43 49.07 10.19
N ILE A 21 25.43 49.81 9.74
CA ILE A 21 24.04 49.35 9.71
C ILE A 21 24.05 48.18 8.70
N SER A 22 24.26 46.97 9.22
CA SER A 22 24.03 45.77 8.43
C SER A 22 22.53 45.74 8.15
N ALA A 23 22.11 46.08 6.94
CA ALA A 23 20.73 45.91 6.55
C ALA A 23 20.41 44.39 6.65
N THR A 24 19.60 44.05 7.62
CA THR A 24 19.09 42.72 7.75
C THR A 24 17.94 42.56 6.80
N THR A 25 18.00 41.61 5.90
CA THR A 25 16.93 41.31 4.93
C THR A 25 16.31 40.00 5.26
N PRO A 26 15.04 39.76 4.89
CA PRO A 26 14.48 38.40 4.93
C PRO A 26 15.27 37.46 4.05
N GLU A 27 15.53 36.26 4.52
CA GLU A 27 16.19 35.17 3.77
C GLU A 27 15.31 33.95 3.83
N ILE A 28 14.61 33.63 2.75
CA ILE A 28 13.71 32.50 2.70
C ILE A 28 14.47 31.26 2.23
N LYS A 29 14.38 30.21 3.04
CA LYS A 29 14.85 28.87 2.70
C LYS A 29 13.67 27.94 2.51
N VAL A 30 13.66 27.23 1.38
CA VAL A 30 12.70 26.17 1.10
C VAL A 30 13.45 24.83 1.13
N THR A 31 12.85 23.82 1.74
CA THR A 31 13.43 22.47 1.81
C THR A 31 12.35 21.45 1.49
N LEU A 32 12.60 20.54 0.56
CA LEU A 32 11.74 19.39 0.34
C LEU A 32 11.92 18.42 1.55
N LEU A 33 10.84 18.23 2.31
CA LEU A 33 10.85 17.37 3.49
C LEU A 33 10.55 15.92 3.13
N ASN A 34 9.58 15.74 2.25
CA ASN A 34 9.06 14.43 1.91
C ASN A 34 8.50 14.40 0.50
N GLN A 35 8.63 13.26 -0.13
CA GLN A 35 7.95 12.82 -1.34
C GLN A 35 7.14 11.58 -0.96
N ASP A 36 5.90 11.48 -1.36
CA ASP A 36 5.02 10.36 -1.05
C ASP A 36 4.13 10.01 -2.26
N PRO A 37 4.30 8.82 -2.86
CA PRO A 37 5.32 7.79 -2.59
C PRO A 37 6.75 8.18 -2.99
N ASP A 38 7.77 7.50 -2.45
CA ASP A 38 9.19 7.66 -2.80
C ASP A 38 9.84 6.29 -3.08
N PRO A 39 10.12 5.95 -4.36
CA PRO A 39 9.84 6.71 -5.60
C PRO A 39 8.36 6.67 -6.00
N VAL A 40 7.91 7.68 -6.77
CA VAL A 40 6.61 7.65 -7.44
C VAL A 40 6.70 6.91 -8.76
N GLN A 41 5.67 6.12 -9.11
CA GLN A 41 5.63 5.43 -10.40
C GLN A 41 5.23 6.36 -11.55
N GLN A 42 5.66 6.03 -12.75
CA GLN A 42 5.18 6.68 -13.97
C GLN A 42 3.66 6.60 -14.07
N GLY A 43 3.02 7.72 -14.39
CA GLY A 43 1.56 7.80 -14.50
C GLY A 43 0.83 7.97 -13.17
N ASP A 44 1.53 7.91 -12.05
CA ASP A 44 0.92 8.03 -10.72
C ASP A 44 0.93 9.46 -10.18
N THR A 45 0.41 9.66 -8.98
CA THR A 45 0.39 10.96 -8.28
C THR A 45 1.40 10.97 -7.16
N VAL A 46 1.96 12.15 -6.89
CA VAL A 46 2.93 12.36 -5.81
C VAL A 46 2.53 13.56 -4.97
N GLU A 47 2.62 13.40 -3.66
CA GLU A 47 2.51 14.49 -2.70
C GLU A 47 3.91 14.96 -2.31
N LEU A 48 4.18 16.27 -2.52
CA LEU A 48 5.45 16.91 -2.16
C LEU A 48 5.21 17.86 -0.99
N ARG A 49 5.96 17.67 0.09
CA ARG A 49 5.89 18.51 1.30
C ARG A 49 7.14 19.35 1.41
N PHE A 50 6.94 20.67 1.41
CA PHE A 50 8.03 21.62 1.54
C PHE A 50 7.93 22.39 2.86
N LYS A 51 9.07 22.59 3.50
CA LYS A 51 9.23 23.48 4.64
C LYS A 51 9.78 24.81 4.14
N VAL A 52 9.13 25.90 4.54
CA VAL A 52 9.52 27.29 4.21
C VAL A 52 9.90 28.00 5.51
N GLU A 53 11.12 28.52 5.60
CA GLU A 53 11.67 29.17 6.79
C GLU A 53 12.28 30.53 6.42
N ASN A 54 12.18 31.50 7.35
CA ASN A 54 12.91 32.76 7.24
C ASN A 54 14.16 32.69 8.13
N LEU A 55 15.31 32.59 7.51
CA LEU A 55 16.62 32.61 8.18
C LEU A 55 17.21 34.03 8.33
N GLY A 56 16.58 35.04 7.69
CA GLY A 56 17.01 36.40 7.73
C GLY A 56 16.72 37.15 9.05
N GLY A 57 17.19 38.36 9.16
CA GLY A 57 17.08 39.19 10.37
C GLY A 57 15.80 40.00 10.45
N GLU A 58 14.97 40.03 9.41
CA GLU A 58 13.69 40.77 9.35
C GLU A 58 12.51 39.88 9.05
N THR A 59 11.34 40.25 9.58
CA THR A 59 10.08 39.60 9.25
C THR A 59 9.71 39.87 7.79
N THR A 60 9.23 38.84 7.10
CA THR A 60 8.79 38.98 5.69
C THR A 60 7.49 39.80 5.59
N ASP A 61 7.20 40.31 4.41
CA ASP A 61 5.84 40.56 3.98
C ASP A 61 5.07 39.25 3.76
N ASP A 62 3.81 39.33 3.32
CA ASP A 62 3.07 38.11 2.99
C ASP A 62 3.78 37.37 1.87
N ILE A 63 4.04 36.10 2.14
CA ILE A 63 4.76 35.17 1.24
C ILE A 63 3.77 34.27 0.55
N GLU A 64 3.93 34.14 -0.74
CA GLU A 64 3.23 33.19 -1.61
C GLU A 64 4.24 32.21 -2.21
N ILE A 65 3.98 30.92 -2.07
CA ILE A 65 4.78 29.86 -2.64
C ILE A 65 4.04 29.30 -3.84
N GLU A 66 4.66 29.35 -4.99
CA GLU A 66 4.12 28.81 -6.24
C GLU A 66 4.97 27.67 -6.74
N ILE A 67 4.35 26.52 -7.02
CA ILE A 67 5.00 25.43 -7.75
C ILE A 67 4.87 25.70 -9.24
N LEU A 68 5.97 25.49 -9.97
CA LEU A 68 6.04 25.66 -11.43
C LEU A 68 6.14 24.28 -12.08
N PRO A 69 5.00 23.62 -12.35
CA PRO A 69 5.03 22.29 -12.92
C PRO A 69 5.63 22.34 -14.34
N LYS A 70 6.63 21.48 -14.55
CA LYS A 70 7.21 21.23 -15.89
C LYS A 70 7.27 19.71 -16.10
N TYR A 71 7.32 19.31 -17.39
CA TYR A 71 7.47 17.89 -17.69
C TYR A 71 8.56 17.24 -16.83
N PRO A 72 8.31 16.09 -16.20
CA PRO A 72 7.15 15.22 -16.38
C PRO A 72 5.96 15.47 -15.43
N PHE A 73 5.96 16.58 -14.67
CA PHE A 73 4.94 16.84 -13.67
C PHE A 73 3.86 17.81 -14.18
N SER A 74 2.64 17.58 -13.71
CA SER A 74 1.49 18.49 -13.87
C SER A 74 0.74 18.60 -12.55
N LEU A 75 0.00 19.68 -12.33
CA LEU A 75 -0.81 19.83 -11.12
C LEU A 75 -1.96 18.82 -11.17
N TYR A 76 -2.09 18.00 -10.12
CA TYR A 76 -3.17 17.01 -10.02
C TYR A 76 -4.42 17.63 -9.38
N THR A 77 -4.29 18.22 -8.18
CA THR A 77 -5.38 18.87 -7.45
C THR A 77 -4.86 20.08 -6.70
N GLY A 78 -5.76 21.02 -6.35
CA GLY A 78 -5.45 22.23 -5.60
C GLY A 78 -4.99 23.39 -6.48
N GLU A 79 -4.36 24.36 -5.86
CA GLU A 79 -3.83 25.54 -6.50
C GLU A 79 -2.31 25.43 -6.66
N SER A 80 -1.77 25.99 -7.74
CA SER A 80 -0.32 26.04 -7.95
C SER A 80 0.37 27.03 -7.00
N SER A 81 -0.37 27.87 -6.29
CA SER A 81 0.13 28.93 -5.41
C SER A 81 -0.55 28.87 -4.06
N ILE A 82 0.23 28.97 -2.99
CA ILE A 82 -0.23 28.94 -1.59
C ILE A 82 0.31 30.14 -0.86
N ASN A 83 -0.58 31.00 -0.33
CA ASN A 83 -0.20 32.11 0.53
C ASN A 83 0.00 31.58 1.98
N ILE A 84 1.21 31.76 2.52
CA ILE A 84 1.59 31.33 3.87
C ILE A 84 1.64 32.47 4.89
N GLY A 85 1.33 33.70 4.46
CA GLY A 85 1.41 34.87 5.30
C GLY A 85 2.86 35.30 5.61
N LYS A 86 3.06 35.94 6.76
CA LYS A 86 4.35 36.51 7.18
C LYS A 86 5.15 35.49 8.00
N LEU A 87 6.44 35.42 7.74
CA LEU A 87 7.39 34.63 8.53
C LEU A 87 8.28 35.55 9.35
N ARG A 88 8.34 35.34 10.67
CA ARG A 88 9.20 36.13 11.57
C ARG A 88 10.66 35.84 11.35
N ALA A 89 11.48 36.82 11.74
CA ALA A 89 12.92 36.74 11.59
C ALA A 89 13.59 35.68 12.46
N GLY A 90 14.56 34.94 11.89
CA GLY A 90 15.63 34.26 12.62
C GLY A 90 15.24 33.12 13.56
N GLN A 91 14.03 32.56 13.45
CA GLN A 91 13.60 31.48 14.34
C GLN A 91 13.39 30.18 13.53
N THR A 92 14.45 29.42 13.42
CA THR A 92 14.40 28.07 12.82
C THR A 92 13.43 27.18 13.62
N GLY A 93 12.39 26.69 12.95
CA GLY A 93 11.42 25.75 13.51
C GLY A 93 10.23 26.38 14.25
N ALA A 94 10.31 27.59 14.75
CA ALA A 94 9.19 28.25 15.44
C ALA A 94 8.23 28.99 14.48
N ASP A 95 8.75 29.56 13.39
CA ASP A 95 8.00 30.26 12.34
C ASP A 95 8.32 29.66 10.97
N SER A 96 8.10 28.36 10.81
CA SER A 96 8.14 27.66 9.55
C SER A 96 6.74 27.32 9.10
N ALA A 97 6.47 27.44 7.81
CA ALA A 97 5.25 26.94 7.18
C ALA A 97 5.55 25.65 6.44
N ILE A 98 4.58 24.75 6.42
CA ILE A 98 4.62 23.56 5.56
C ILE A 98 3.60 23.77 4.46
N VAL A 99 4.04 23.63 3.22
CA VAL A 99 3.19 23.65 2.02
C VAL A 99 3.20 22.29 1.35
N ILE A 100 2.05 21.92 0.80
CA ILE A 100 1.86 20.60 0.20
C ILE A 100 1.31 20.81 -1.21
N PHE A 101 1.95 20.16 -2.18
CA PHE A 101 1.48 20.13 -3.57
C PHE A 101 1.26 18.69 -4.00
N LYS A 102 0.14 18.45 -4.70
CA LYS A 102 -0.15 17.15 -5.31
C LYS A 102 0.01 17.27 -6.82
N LEU A 103 0.89 16.45 -7.35
CA LEU A 103 1.25 16.45 -8.76
C LEU A 103 0.95 15.11 -9.40
N LYS A 104 0.65 15.12 -10.70
CA LYS A 104 0.57 13.94 -11.56
C LYS A 104 1.87 13.79 -12.31
N VAL A 105 2.42 12.59 -12.33
CA VAL A 105 3.58 12.21 -13.12
C VAL A 105 3.11 11.73 -14.49
N ASP A 106 3.78 12.14 -15.55
CA ASP A 106 3.48 11.66 -16.90
C ASP A 106 3.84 10.18 -17.03
N SER A 107 2.99 9.39 -17.70
CA SER A 107 3.22 7.95 -17.92
C SER A 107 4.46 7.63 -18.77
N LYS A 108 5.07 8.65 -19.39
CA LYS A 108 6.32 8.56 -20.14
C LYS A 108 7.48 9.29 -19.47
N ALA A 109 7.35 9.60 -18.18
CA ALA A 109 8.41 10.21 -17.40
C ALA A 109 9.69 9.37 -17.48
N VAL A 110 10.83 10.02 -17.36
CA VAL A 110 12.11 9.28 -17.32
C VAL A 110 12.33 8.80 -15.89
N GLN A 111 12.66 7.51 -15.75
CA GLN A 111 13.06 6.93 -14.47
C GLN A 111 14.27 7.67 -13.88
N GLY A 112 14.28 7.85 -12.56
CA GLY A 112 15.33 8.53 -11.82
C GLY A 112 14.91 9.88 -11.29
N ASP A 113 15.88 10.73 -11.00
CA ASP A 113 15.66 12.04 -10.42
C ASP A 113 15.18 13.02 -11.49
N ASN A 114 13.99 13.61 -11.27
CA ASN A 114 13.39 14.63 -12.14
C ASN A 114 13.25 15.93 -11.36
N GLU A 115 13.59 17.04 -12.00
CA GLU A 115 13.61 18.35 -11.37
C GLU A 115 12.22 18.99 -11.31
N ILE A 116 11.94 19.67 -10.19
CA ILE A 116 10.80 20.53 -10.02
C ILE A 116 11.23 21.89 -9.44
N GLU A 117 10.54 22.95 -9.83
CA GLU A 117 10.87 24.31 -9.44
C GLU A 117 9.76 24.91 -8.57
N LEU A 118 10.16 25.65 -7.52
CA LEU A 118 9.29 26.51 -6.76
C LEU A 118 9.72 27.98 -6.88
N GLN A 119 8.71 28.86 -6.92
CA GLN A 119 8.89 30.29 -6.88
C GLN A 119 8.35 30.83 -5.56
N VAL A 120 9.12 31.71 -4.91
CA VAL A 120 8.67 32.47 -3.74
C VAL A 120 8.39 33.89 -4.16
N LYS A 121 7.18 34.37 -3.89
CA LYS A 121 6.73 35.73 -4.14
C LYS A 121 6.49 36.45 -2.82
N SER A 122 6.82 37.74 -2.74
CA SER A 122 6.50 38.59 -1.59
C SER A 122 5.60 39.73 -2.04
N SER A 123 4.51 40.00 -1.31
CA SER A 123 3.51 41.00 -1.66
C SER A 123 4.01 42.44 -1.54
N GLY A 124 5.10 42.69 -0.79
CA GLY A 124 5.64 44.03 -0.52
C GLY A 124 6.77 44.49 -1.41
N SER A 125 7.36 43.61 -2.23
CA SER A 125 8.50 43.92 -3.09
C SER A 125 8.23 43.51 -4.53
N LEU A 126 8.49 44.40 -5.48
CA LEU A 126 8.52 44.08 -6.91
C LEU A 126 9.70 43.18 -7.29
N LEU A 127 10.56 42.83 -6.33
CA LEU A 127 11.66 41.89 -6.50
C LEU A 127 11.18 40.50 -6.15
N TYR A 128 10.81 39.74 -7.17
CA TYR A 128 10.62 38.30 -7.05
C TYR A 128 11.97 37.69 -6.67
N SER A 129 12.09 37.21 -5.45
CA SER A 129 13.22 36.40 -5.07
C SER A 129 13.03 35.02 -5.70
N TYR A 130 13.66 34.77 -6.84
CA TYR A 130 13.77 33.46 -7.40
C TYR A 130 14.69 32.65 -6.48
N ILE A 131 14.10 31.79 -5.70
CA ILE A 131 14.87 30.75 -5.07
C ILE A 131 14.90 29.63 -6.10
N ASN A 132 15.96 29.58 -6.90
CA ASN A 132 16.29 28.40 -7.71
C ASN A 132 16.69 27.27 -6.76
N ASN A 133 15.72 26.70 -6.07
CA ASN A 133 15.90 25.45 -5.40
C ASN A 133 15.41 24.38 -6.37
N GLU A 134 16.35 23.74 -7.01
CA GLU A 134 16.12 22.54 -7.76
C GLU A 134 15.82 21.43 -6.76
N PHE A 135 14.58 20.99 -6.74
CA PHE A 135 14.18 19.84 -5.95
C PHE A 135 14.10 18.64 -6.89
N LEU A 136 14.62 17.52 -6.41
CA LEU A 136 14.61 16.25 -7.16
C LEU A 136 13.49 15.38 -6.64
N VAL A 137 12.63 14.95 -7.55
CA VAL A 137 11.56 13.99 -7.31
C VAL A 137 11.95 12.68 -7.99
N LYS A 138 12.00 11.60 -7.23
CA LYS A 138 12.36 10.29 -7.77
C LYS A 138 11.16 9.64 -8.43
N VAL A 139 11.35 9.24 -9.68
CA VAL A 139 10.37 8.52 -10.49
C VAL A 139 10.89 7.11 -10.77
N SER A 140 10.06 6.09 -10.56
CA SER A 140 10.34 4.71 -10.96
C SER A 140 9.57 4.34 -12.22
N ASP A 141 10.01 3.26 -12.87
CA ASP A 141 9.23 2.65 -13.94
C ASP A 141 7.88 2.18 -13.39
N TYR A 142 6.89 2.20 -14.27
CA TYR A 142 5.61 1.60 -13.96
C TYR A 142 5.77 0.09 -13.76
N THR A 143 5.20 -0.42 -12.69
CA THR A 143 5.11 -1.85 -12.40
C THR A 143 3.65 -2.24 -12.16
N GLU A 144 3.27 -3.38 -12.71
CA GLU A 144 1.95 -3.98 -12.42
C GLU A 144 1.85 -4.31 -10.92
N PRO A 145 0.72 -4.03 -10.25
CA PRO A 145 0.53 -4.38 -8.85
C PRO A 145 0.73 -5.88 -8.59
N ASP A 146 1.51 -6.24 -7.58
CA ASP A 146 1.78 -7.65 -7.21
C ASP A 146 0.63 -8.20 -6.35
N LEU A 147 -0.29 -8.90 -7.00
CA LEU A 147 -1.36 -9.62 -6.32
C LEU A 147 -0.97 -11.07 -6.08
N ARG A 148 -1.15 -11.55 -4.85
CA ARG A 148 -0.98 -12.95 -4.45
C ARG A 148 -2.34 -13.61 -4.29
N VAL A 149 -2.53 -14.74 -5.00
CA VAL A 149 -3.77 -15.50 -4.95
C VAL A 149 -3.47 -16.88 -4.41
N TYR A 150 -4.18 -17.31 -3.38
CA TYR A 150 -3.96 -18.61 -2.76
C TYR A 150 -5.22 -19.15 -2.08
N ILE A 151 -5.22 -20.46 -1.86
CA ILE A 151 -6.27 -21.12 -1.09
C ILE A 151 -5.91 -21.01 0.39
N ARG A 152 -6.65 -20.21 1.14
CA ARG A 152 -6.46 -20.02 2.58
C ARG A 152 -6.98 -21.20 3.38
N GLU A 153 -8.18 -21.68 3.05
CA GLU A 153 -8.82 -22.80 3.71
C GLU A 153 -9.42 -23.78 2.69
N ASN A 154 -9.38 -25.06 3.03
CA ASN A 154 -9.97 -26.10 2.21
C ASN A 154 -10.59 -27.19 3.12
N THR A 155 -11.88 -27.43 2.96
CA THR A 155 -12.62 -28.49 3.66
C THR A 155 -12.78 -29.76 2.82
N VAL A 156 -12.39 -29.73 1.54
CA VAL A 156 -12.48 -30.87 0.62
C VAL A 156 -11.23 -31.73 0.76
N LEU A 157 -11.31 -32.81 1.52
CA LEU A 157 -10.16 -33.67 1.79
C LEU A 157 -10.19 -34.99 1.00
N LEU A 158 -11.34 -35.37 0.47
CA LEU A 158 -11.57 -36.63 -0.24
C LEU A 158 -11.99 -36.40 -1.70
N PRO A 159 -11.58 -37.24 -2.63
CA PRO A 159 -12.18 -37.28 -3.96
C PRO A 159 -13.65 -37.69 -3.87
N ASN A 160 -14.43 -37.33 -4.90
CA ASN A 160 -15.88 -37.55 -4.97
C ASN A 160 -16.64 -37.00 -3.75
N SER A 161 -16.20 -35.87 -3.24
CA SER A 161 -16.82 -35.18 -2.11
C SER A 161 -17.04 -33.69 -2.39
N LYS A 162 -17.97 -33.09 -1.65
CA LYS A 162 -18.19 -31.67 -1.66
C LYS A 162 -17.58 -30.98 -0.43
N GLY A 163 -17.27 -29.74 -0.57
CA GLY A 163 -16.82 -28.88 0.52
C GLY A 163 -16.60 -27.45 0.04
N THR A 164 -16.05 -26.64 0.93
CA THR A 164 -15.78 -25.23 0.69
C THR A 164 -14.27 -25.02 0.56
N ILE A 165 -13.90 -24.21 -0.41
CA ILE A 165 -12.57 -23.62 -0.52
C ILE A 165 -12.69 -22.10 -0.30
N THR A 166 -11.81 -21.55 0.52
CA THR A 166 -11.68 -20.10 0.72
C THR A 166 -10.48 -19.65 -0.08
N ILE A 167 -10.70 -18.79 -1.07
CA ILE A 167 -9.63 -18.21 -1.87
C ILE A 167 -9.40 -16.78 -1.39
N GLU A 168 -8.15 -16.43 -1.15
CA GLU A 168 -7.72 -15.12 -0.69
C GLU A 168 -6.85 -14.46 -1.75
N VAL A 169 -7.11 -13.16 -1.97
CA VAL A 169 -6.30 -12.28 -2.81
C VAL A 169 -5.67 -11.25 -1.89
N ALA A 170 -4.35 -11.17 -1.90
CA ALA A 170 -3.57 -10.22 -1.13
C ALA A 170 -2.89 -9.22 -2.07
N ASN A 171 -3.07 -7.94 -1.81
CA ASN A 171 -2.30 -6.89 -2.45
C ASN A 171 -1.00 -6.69 -1.67
N VAL A 172 0.12 -7.20 -2.19
CA VAL A 172 1.44 -7.09 -1.55
C VAL A 172 2.28 -5.95 -2.14
N ASP A 173 1.65 -5.10 -2.93
CA ASP A 173 2.26 -3.90 -3.49
C ASP A 173 2.01 -2.67 -2.61
N ILE A 174 2.74 -1.59 -2.91
CA ILE A 174 2.57 -0.28 -2.28
C ILE A 174 1.43 0.55 -2.89
N THR A 175 0.86 0.10 -4.01
CA THR A 175 -0.22 0.77 -4.75
C THR A 175 -1.55 0.06 -4.53
N ASP A 176 -2.63 0.84 -4.46
CA ASP A 176 -3.97 0.30 -4.33
C ASP A 176 -4.44 -0.34 -5.64
N VAL A 177 -5.26 -1.36 -5.51
CA VAL A 177 -5.93 -2.05 -6.61
C VAL A 177 -7.41 -1.73 -6.56
N ASN A 178 -7.97 -1.28 -7.68
CA ASN A 178 -9.35 -0.86 -7.79
C ASN A 178 -10.18 -1.82 -8.65
N PHE A 179 -11.46 -1.92 -8.33
CA PHE A 179 -12.46 -2.67 -9.12
C PHE A 179 -12.09 -4.13 -9.33
N LEU A 180 -11.47 -4.78 -8.33
CA LEU A 180 -11.08 -6.18 -8.44
C LEU A 180 -12.28 -7.08 -8.66
N GLN A 181 -12.23 -7.82 -9.74
CA GLN A 181 -13.19 -8.84 -10.14
C GLN A 181 -12.49 -10.18 -10.14
N PHE A 182 -13.03 -11.11 -9.38
CA PHE A 182 -12.54 -12.48 -9.28
C PHE A 182 -13.46 -13.42 -10.06
N THR A 183 -12.89 -14.33 -10.83
CA THR A 183 -13.64 -15.38 -11.52
C THR A 183 -13.00 -16.73 -11.29
N LEU A 184 -13.72 -17.63 -10.60
CA LEU A 184 -13.39 -19.05 -10.54
C LEU A 184 -13.80 -19.70 -11.85
N MET A 185 -12.82 -20.13 -12.65
CA MET A 185 -13.06 -20.66 -13.98
C MET A 185 -13.45 -22.14 -13.91
N PRO A 186 -14.20 -22.67 -14.90
CA PRO A 186 -14.52 -24.10 -14.96
C PRO A 186 -13.26 -24.96 -15.02
N GLY A 187 -13.23 -26.06 -14.27
CA GLY A 187 -12.15 -27.04 -14.27
C GLY A 187 -12.62 -28.46 -14.56
N GLU A 188 -11.73 -29.33 -15.01
CA GLU A 188 -12.05 -30.74 -15.28
C GLU A 188 -12.19 -31.55 -13.98
N ASP A 189 -11.43 -31.21 -12.95
CA ASP A 189 -11.32 -31.96 -11.71
C ASP A 189 -12.40 -31.61 -10.68
N TYR A 190 -13.17 -30.55 -10.90
CA TYR A 190 -14.21 -30.12 -9.97
C TYR A 190 -15.45 -29.59 -10.69
N GLN A 191 -16.50 -29.41 -9.93
CA GLN A 191 -17.74 -28.75 -10.33
C GLN A 191 -18.08 -27.69 -9.27
N LEU A 192 -18.30 -26.45 -9.72
CA LEU A 192 -18.77 -25.37 -8.85
C LEU A 192 -20.21 -25.67 -8.43
N LEU A 193 -20.48 -25.57 -7.13
CA LEU A 193 -21.81 -25.71 -6.53
C LEU A 193 -22.39 -24.37 -6.08
N SER A 194 -21.54 -23.37 -5.83
CA SER A 194 -21.96 -21.98 -5.59
C SER A 194 -22.74 -21.44 -6.81
N SER A 195 -23.63 -20.49 -6.59
CA SER A 195 -24.51 -19.93 -7.63
C SER A 195 -23.73 -19.19 -8.73
N SER A 196 -22.57 -18.67 -8.43
CA SER A 196 -21.67 -17.97 -9.36
C SER A 196 -20.21 -18.27 -9.05
N GLY A 197 -19.37 -18.35 -10.08
CA GLY A 197 -17.91 -18.32 -9.95
C GLY A 197 -17.35 -16.89 -10.03
N TYR A 198 -18.18 -15.91 -10.38
CA TYR A 198 -17.80 -14.51 -10.46
C TYR A 198 -18.16 -13.78 -9.16
N VAL A 199 -17.21 -13.02 -8.65
CA VAL A 199 -17.36 -12.15 -7.48
C VAL A 199 -16.69 -10.81 -7.75
N TYR A 200 -17.39 -9.73 -7.40
CA TYR A 200 -16.80 -8.40 -7.34
C TYR A 200 -16.26 -8.17 -5.93
N MET A 201 -14.94 -8.11 -5.78
CA MET A 201 -14.28 -7.94 -4.49
C MET A 201 -14.13 -6.46 -4.12
N GLY A 202 -14.19 -5.54 -5.12
CA GLY A 202 -14.05 -4.10 -4.87
C GLY A 202 -12.62 -3.61 -4.94
N ASP A 203 -12.29 -2.67 -4.09
CA ASP A 203 -10.96 -2.08 -4.02
C ASP A 203 -10.17 -2.75 -2.89
N ILE A 204 -8.89 -3.03 -3.13
CA ILE A 204 -7.97 -3.60 -2.13
C ILE A 204 -6.82 -2.61 -1.94
N ASP A 205 -6.75 -2.02 -0.76
CA ASP A 205 -5.68 -1.10 -0.39
C ASP A 205 -4.31 -1.81 -0.36
N SER A 206 -3.25 -1.03 -0.40
CA SER A 206 -1.89 -1.55 -0.19
C SER A 206 -1.79 -2.34 1.12
N ASP A 207 -1.17 -3.52 1.07
CA ASP A 207 -0.97 -4.43 2.22
C ASP A 207 -2.28 -4.97 2.84
N ASP A 208 -3.38 -4.99 2.06
CA ASP A 208 -4.68 -5.53 2.49
C ASP A 208 -5.05 -6.81 1.72
N THR A 209 -6.09 -7.51 2.20
CA THR A 209 -6.54 -8.80 1.64
C THR A 209 -8.04 -8.90 1.57
N GLU A 210 -8.54 -9.57 0.52
CA GLU A 210 -9.94 -9.94 0.37
C GLU A 210 -10.08 -11.44 0.13
N SER A 211 -11.15 -12.06 0.62
CA SER A 211 -11.39 -13.49 0.47
C SER A 211 -12.82 -13.84 0.17
N GLU A 212 -13.02 -14.96 -0.55
CA GLU A 212 -14.35 -15.47 -0.92
C GLU A 212 -14.40 -16.99 -0.78
N ASP A 213 -15.58 -17.49 -0.40
CA ASP A 213 -15.87 -18.90 -0.20
C ASP A 213 -16.61 -19.50 -1.39
N PHE A 214 -16.08 -20.59 -1.91
CA PHE A 214 -16.71 -21.34 -3.00
C PHE A 214 -17.04 -22.76 -2.57
N GLU A 215 -18.30 -23.16 -2.69
CA GLU A 215 -18.70 -24.55 -2.53
C GLU A 215 -18.45 -25.31 -3.84
N ILE A 216 -17.64 -26.36 -3.76
CA ILE A 216 -17.25 -27.18 -4.91
C ILE A 216 -17.52 -28.65 -4.64
N PHE A 217 -17.73 -29.40 -5.71
CA PHE A 217 -17.68 -30.87 -5.71
C PHE A 217 -16.43 -31.31 -6.48
N VAL A 218 -15.54 -32.01 -5.82
CA VAL A 218 -14.33 -32.54 -6.42
C VAL A 218 -14.63 -33.91 -7.01
N ARG A 219 -14.22 -34.11 -8.26
CA ARG A 219 -14.32 -35.38 -8.97
C ARG A 219 -13.15 -36.32 -8.58
N ASP A 220 -13.06 -37.42 -9.25
CA ASP A 220 -11.94 -38.36 -9.05
C ASP A 220 -10.65 -37.75 -9.63
N ALA A 221 -9.77 -37.31 -8.74
CA ALA A 221 -8.54 -36.60 -9.11
C ALA A 221 -7.49 -37.63 -9.55
N LYS A 222 -6.97 -37.50 -10.76
CA LYS A 222 -5.75 -38.17 -11.16
C LYS A 222 -4.62 -37.61 -10.31
N ASP A 223 -3.83 -38.48 -9.68
CA ASP A 223 -2.67 -38.11 -8.86
C ASP A 223 -2.96 -37.37 -7.54
N GLY A 224 -4.23 -37.31 -7.10
CA GLY A 224 -4.59 -36.67 -5.82
C GLY A 224 -4.46 -35.15 -5.77
N LYS A 225 -4.28 -34.48 -6.91
CA LYS A 225 -4.22 -33.03 -7.03
C LYS A 225 -5.44 -32.48 -7.75
N ILE A 226 -5.94 -31.36 -7.27
CA ILE A 226 -7.02 -30.58 -7.88
C ILE A 226 -6.45 -29.25 -8.32
N ILE A 227 -6.72 -28.89 -9.57
CA ILE A 227 -6.32 -27.59 -10.14
C ILE A 227 -7.55 -26.71 -10.25
N ILE A 228 -7.45 -25.52 -9.67
CA ILE A 228 -8.48 -24.47 -9.68
C ILE A 228 -7.96 -23.29 -10.51
N PRO A 229 -8.36 -23.15 -11.77
CA PRO A 229 -8.03 -21.98 -12.55
C PRO A 229 -8.88 -20.80 -12.10
N VAL A 230 -8.24 -19.66 -11.88
CA VAL A 230 -8.90 -18.41 -11.50
C VAL A 230 -8.42 -17.27 -12.37
N LYS A 231 -9.30 -16.29 -12.62
CA LYS A 231 -9.00 -15.08 -13.37
C LYS A 231 -9.27 -13.87 -12.49
N LEU A 232 -8.34 -12.93 -12.45
CA LEU A 232 -8.49 -11.61 -11.87
C LEU A 232 -8.56 -10.57 -12.96
N GLU A 233 -9.48 -9.60 -12.82
CA GLU A 233 -9.59 -8.40 -13.65
C GLU A 233 -9.63 -7.21 -12.71
N TYR A 234 -8.73 -6.23 -12.87
CA TYR A 234 -8.61 -5.10 -11.95
C TYR A 234 -8.02 -3.87 -12.64
N GLN A 235 -8.00 -2.77 -11.93
CA GLN A 235 -7.34 -1.54 -12.34
C GLN A 235 -6.35 -1.11 -11.24
N ASP A 236 -5.29 -0.43 -11.66
CA ASP A 236 -4.42 0.26 -10.72
C ASP A 236 -4.94 1.67 -10.38
N SER A 237 -4.22 2.41 -9.55
CA SER A 237 -4.52 3.78 -9.18
C SER A 237 -4.51 4.76 -10.36
N THR A 238 -3.93 4.35 -11.51
CA THR A 238 -3.85 5.15 -12.74
C THR A 238 -4.84 4.73 -13.84
N GLU A 239 -5.82 3.88 -13.48
CA GLU A 239 -6.87 3.35 -14.36
C GLU A 239 -6.38 2.38 -15.45
N ASN A 240 -5.14 1.89 -15.37
CA ASN A 240 -4.69 0.81 -16.26
C ASN A 240 -5.39 -0.50 -15.89
N LYS A 241 -5.82 -1.25 -16.91
CA LYS A 241 -6.57 -2.50 -16.74
C LYS A 241 -5.65 -3.70 -16.89
N PHE A 242 -5.81 -4.64 -15.97
CA PHE A 242 -5.06 -5.89 -15.94
C PHE A 242 -6.00 -7.09 -15.95
N VAL A 243 -5.51 -8.17 -16.55
CA VAL A 243 -6.19 -9.46 -16.57
C VAL A 243 -5.15 -10.54 -16.33
N ASN A 244 -5.22 -11.18 -15.18
CA ASN A 244 -4.28 -12.22 -14.78
C ASN A 244 -4.98 -13.53 -14.52
N GLU A 245 -4.38 -14.63 -14.95
CA GLU A 245 -4.86 -15.98 -14.71
C GLU A 245 -3.88 -16.73 -13.82
N TYR A 246 -4.43 -17.42 -12.81
CA TYR A 246 -3.67 -18.22 -11.86
C TYR A 246 -4.19 -19.64 -11.87
N SER A 247 -3.33 -20.60 -11.56
CA SER A 247 -3.68 -21.99 -11.35
C SER A 247 -3.37 -22.35 -9.91
N LEU A 248 -4.41 -22.39 -9.06
CA LEU A 248 -4.27 -22.78 -7.67
C LEU A 248 -4.37 -24.32 -7.58
N GLU A 249 -3.62 -24.92 -6.66
CA GLU A 249 -3.68 -26.35 -6.47
C GLU A 249 -3.87 -26.73 -5.00
N PHE A 250 -4.61 -27.80 -4.76
CA PHE A 250 -4.66 -28.45 -3.46
C PHE A 250 -4.72 -29.97 -3.59
N ASN A 251 -4.38 -30.67 -2.49
CA ASN A 251 -4.36 -32.11 -2.48
C ASN A 251 -5.65 -32.66 -1.89
N VAL A 252 -6.14 -33.77 -2.46
CA VAL A 252 -7.13 -34.67 -1.87
C VAL A 252 -6.46 -36.00 -1.54
N TYR A 253 -6.96 -36.65 -0.51
CA TYR A 253 -6.32 -37.80 0.08
C TYR A 253 -7.25 -39.00 0.08
N SER A 254 -6.71 -40.22 0.03
CA SER A 254 -7.49 -41.41 0.29
C SER A 254 -7.91 -41.51 1.77
N SER A 255 -8.96 -42.24 2.07
CA SER A 255 -9.41 -42.46 3.47
C SER A 255 -8.31 -43.08 4.35
N SER A 256 -7.41 -43.86 3.78
CA SER A 256 -6.26 -44.46 4.49
C SER A 256 -5.22 -43.40 4.85
N GLU A 257 -4.94 -42.47 3.95
CA GLU A 257 -3.99 -41.37 4.18
C GLU A 257 -4.53 -40.38 5.21
N LEU A 258 -5.82 -40.00 5.12
CA LEU A 258 -6.45 -39.15 6.12
C LEU A 258 -6.37 -39.74 7.53
N SER A 259 -6.60 -41.04 7.63
CA SER A 259 -6.44 -41.75 8.91
C SER A 259 -4.99 -41.79 9.39
N LYS A 260 -4.02 -41.93 8.48
CA LYS A 260 -2.57 -41.91 8.77
C LYS A 260 -2.10 -40.55 9.26
N TYR A 261 -2.60 -39.47 8.64
CA TYR A 261 -2.26 -38.11 9.01
C TYR A 261 -3.08 -37.57 10.21
N GLY A 262 -4.04 -38.38 10.73
CA GLY A 262 -4.88 -37.98 11.86
C GLY A 262 -5.94 -36.90 11.53
N LEU A 263 -6.20 -36.69 10.25
CA LEU A 263 -7.19 -35.70 9.77
C LEU A 263 -8.64 -36.17 9.90
N VAL A 264 -8.84 -37.47 10.11
CA VAL A 264 -10.15 -38.11 10.41
C VAL A 264 -10.03 -38.94 11.64
N GLN A 265 -10.92 -38.75 12.60
CA GLN A 265 -11.01 -39.60 13.78
C GLN A 265 -11.56 -40.98 13.37
N LYS A 266 -10.91 -42.03 13.78
CA LYS A 266 -11.43 -43.39 13.62
C LYS A 266 -12.72 -43.51 14.43
N GLY A 267 -13.84 -43.70 13.73
CA GLY A 267 -15.13 -43.89 14.37
C GLY A 267 -15.12 -45.23 15.12
N TYR A 268 -15.28 -45.20 16.43
CA TYR A 268 -15.37 -46.42 17.29
C TYR A 268 -16.70 -47.16 17.14
N TRP A 269 -17.62 -46.66 16.31
CA TRP A 269 -18.94 -47.28 16.10
C TRP A 269 -18.88 -48.69 15.62
N GLY A 270 -17.91 -49.05 14.78
CA GLY A 270 -17.68 -50.43 14.32
C GLY A 270 -17.31 -51.38 15.46
N TYR A 271 -16.48 -50.95 16.40
CA TYR A 271 -16.12 -51.71 17.60
C TYR A 271 -17.31 -51.87 18.54
N LEU A 272 -18.13 -50.84 18.71
CA LEU A 272 -19.33 -50.88 19.55
C LEU A 272 -20.36 -51.87 19.00
N LEU A 273 -20.55 -51.88 17.67
CA LEU A 273 -21.43 -52.83 16.96
C LEU A 273 -20.93 -54.26 17.09
N LEU A 274 -19.60 -54.48 16.99
CA LEU A 274 -18.99 -55.77 17.17
C LEU A 274 -19.14 -56.31 18.61
N VAL A 275 -19.00 -55.47 19.62
CA VAL A 275 -19.26 -55.83 21.04
C VAL A 275 -20.72 -56.21 21.27
N VAL A 276 -21.68 -55.47 20.66
CA VAL A 276 -23.11 -55.78 20.74
C VAL A 276 -23.42 -57.12 20.10
N ILE A 277 -22.85 -57.41 18.89
CA ILE A 277 -23.00 -58.72 18.23
C ILE A 277 -22.46 -59.85 19.06
N ILE A 278 -21.25 -59.71 19.63
CA ILE A 278 -20.65 -60.72 20.53
C ILE A 278 -21.53 -60.93 21.77
N GLY A 279 -22.05 -59.86 22.35
CA GLY A 279 -23.02 -59.93 23.50
C GLY A 279 -24.27 -60.73 23.15
N ILE A 280 -24.87 -60.46 21.98
CA ILE A 280 -26.06 -61.20 21.52
C ILE A 280 -25.76 -62.68 21.32
N ILE A 281 -24.63 -63.03 20.69
CA ILE A 281 -24.18 -64.40 20.46
C ILE A 281 -23.96 -65.11 21.81
N ALA A 282 -23.25 -64.44 22.72
CA ALA A 282 -22.99 -65.03 24.07
C ALA A 282 -24.31 -65.25 24.86
N TRP A 283 -25.26 -64.29 24.80
CA TRP A 283 -26.56 -64.42 25.42
C TRP A 283 -27.37 -65.60 24.81
N TYR A 284 -27.35 -65.73 23.48
CA TYR A 284 -28.02 -66.83 22.76
C TYR A 284 -27.44 -68.19 23.14
N LEU A 285 -26.12 -68.31 23.17
CA LEU A 285 -25.43 -69.56 23.57
C LEU A 285 -25.70 -69.91 25.05
N TRP A 286 -25.73 -68.89 25.91
CA TRP A 286 -26.05 -69.10 27.33
C TRP A 286 -27.50 -69.57 27.49
N LYS A 287 -28.46 -68.97 26.83
CA LYS A 287 -29.86 -69.37 26.81
C LYS A 287 -30.06 -70.82 26.28
N LYS A 288 -29.37 -71.17 25.23
CA LYS A 288 -29.39 -72.52 24.65
C LYS A 288 -28.82 -73.63 25.60
N ARG A 289 -27.79 -73.26 26.37
CA ARG A 289 -27.21 -74.18 27.38
C ARG A 289 -28.18 -74.37 28.56
N LYS A 290 -28.92 -73.35 28.97
CA LYS A 290 -29.90 -73.43 30.06
C LYS A 290 -31.06 -74.37 29.68
N HIS A 291 -31.60 -74.36 28.50
CA HIS A 291 -32.64 -75.22 27.99
C HIS A 291 -32.19 -76.68 27.75
N LYS A 292 -30.90 -76.99 27.83
CA LYS A 292 -30.37 -78.37 27.61
C LYS A 292 -30.12 -79.09 28.94
N ASN A 293 -30.20 -78.40 30.05
CA ASN A 293 -30.00 -78.86 31.41
C ASN A 293 -31.28 -78.95 32.24
N GLU A 294 -32.47 -78.71 31.65
CA GLU A 294 -33.82 -79.01 32.10
C GLU A 294 -34.30 -80.23 31.34
#